data_1d7ca78f364a17f1db9bb186210f6577
#
_entry.id   1d7ca78f364a17f1db9bb186210f6577
#
_cell.length_a   1.000
_cell.length_b   1.000
_cell.length_c   1.000
_cell.angle_alpha   90.00
_cell.angle_beta   90.00
_cell.angle_gamma   90.00
#
_symmetry.space_group_name_H-M   'P 1'
#
loop_
_entity.id
_entity.type
_entity.pdbx_description
1 polymer ?
#
loop_
_entity_poly.entity_id
_entity_poly.type
_entity_poly.pdbx_seq_one_letter_code
_entity_poly.pdbx_strand_id
1 'polypeptide(L)'
;MVQTNWTVDLVGQAKKAFKELPGSTAKTLRLLVEDLELNGYQRHNWPNFSKLKDSIYHCHLEKGRPTYVACWRVNKKEKTIEVYYAGTHEQAPY
;
A
#
# COMPACT_ATOMS: atom_id res chain seq x y z
N MET A 1 0.53 23.63 7.86
CA MET A 1 1.56 22.62 7.58
C MET A 1 1.08 21.25 8.02
N VAL A 2 1.12 20.29 7.13
CA VAL A 2 0.70 18.94 7.45
C VAL A 2 1.88 18.18 8.03
N GLN A 3 1.69 17.61 9.23
CA GLN A 3 2.68 16.74 9.84
C GLN A 3 2.28 15.30 9.57
N THR A 4 3.21 14.54 9.01
CA THR A 4 3.01 13.11 8.84
C THR A 4 3.47 12.40 10.10
N ASN A 5 2.69 11.40 10.54
CA ASN A 5 3.04 10.61 11.70
C ASN A 5 3.91 9.41 11.36
N TRP A 6 3.94 9.03 10.10
CA TRP A 6 4.61 7.83 9.62
C TRP A 6 5.47 8.14 8.40
N THR A 7 6.61 7.47 8.30
CA THR A 7 7.44 7.53 7.11
C THR A 7 7.06 6.35 6.22
N VAL A 8 6.68 6.61 4.99
CA VAL A 8 6.23 5.58 4.05
C VAL A 8 7.12 5.57 2.82
N ASP A 9 7.65 4.41 2.49
CA ASP A 9 8.47 4.22 1.30
C ASP A 9 7.90 3.12 0.41
N LEU A 10 8.01 3.32 -0.89
CA LEU A 10 7.80 2.23 -1.85
C LEU A 10 9.14 1.54 -2.03
N VAL A 11 9.18 0.23 -1.81
CA VAL A 11 10.43 -0.53 -1.89
C VAL A 11 10.27 -1.71 -2.84
N GLY A 12 11.40 -2.16 -3.41
CA GLY A 12 11.43 -3.35 -4.25
C GLY A 12 10.45 -3.28 -5.41
N GLN A 13 9.61 -4.32 -5.52
CA GLN A 13 8.65 -4.44 -6.61
C GLN A 13 7.68 -3.25 -6.66
N ALA A 14 7.23 -2.74 -5.50
CA ALA A 14 6.28 -1.63 -5.48
C ALA A 14 6.87 -0.36 -6.09
N LYS A 15 8.13 -0.09 -5.81
CA LYS A 15 8.82 1.07 -6.39
C LYS A 15 8.90 0.97 -7.90
N LYS A 16 9.21 -0.22 -8.39
CA LYS A 16 9.31 -0.49 -9.82
C LYS A 16 7.93 -0.44 -10.47
N ALA A 17 6.95 -1.05 -9.83
CA ALA A 17 5.60 -1.14 -10.37
C ALA A 17 4.93 0.23 -10.50
N PHE A 18 5.25 1.17 -9.62
CA PHE A 18 4.64 2.49 -9.66
C PHE A 18 4.76 3.13 -11.06
N LYS A 19 5.86 2.90 -11.73
CA LYS A 19 6.10 3.46 -13.07
C LYS A 19 5.33 2.72 -14.16
N GLU A 20 4.89 1.50 -13.88
CA GLU A 20 4.27 0.61 -14.87
C GLU A 20 2.77 0.44 -14.71
N LEU A 21 2.22 0.84 -13.55
CA LEU A 21 0.79 0.72 -13.30
C LEU A 21 -0.02 1.64 -14.20
N PRO A 22 -1.26 1.25 -14.55
CA PRO A 22 -2.16 2.17 -15.23
C PRO A 22 -2.27 3.47 -14.44
N GLY A 23 -2.45 4.58 -15.15
CA GLY A 23 -2.46 5.91 -14.52
C GLY A 23 -3.42 6.04 -13.36
N SER A 24 -4.64 5.51 -13.49
CA SER A 24 -5.63 5.57 -12.42
C SER A 24 -5.19 4.75 -11.21
N THR A 25 -4.59 3.58 -11.43
CA THR A 25 -4.12 2.72 -10.36
C THR A 25 -2.93 3.36 -9.64
N ALA A 26 -2.02 3.97 -10.39
CA ALA A 26 -0.88 4.67 -9.81
C ALA A 26 -1.34 5.84 -8.94
N LYS A 27 -2.36 6.56 -9.39
CA LYS A 27 -2.95 7.65 -8.61
C LYS A 27 -3.54 7.13 -7.30
N THR A 28 -4.25 6.01 -7.37
CA THR A 28 -4.84 5.38 -6.18
C THR A 28 -3.76 4.93 -5.21
N LEU A 29 -2.67 4.36 -5.73
CA LEU A 29 -1.54 3.98 -4.89
C LEU A 29 -0.93 5.19 -4.18
N ARG A 30 -0.82 6.31 -4.89
CA ARG A 30 -0.33 7.56 -4.27
C ARG A 30 -1.23 8.01 -3.14
N LEU A 31 -2.55 7.92 -3.33
CA LEU A 31 -3.51 8.28 -2.29
C LEU A 31 -3.37 7.36 -1.07
N LEU A 32 -3.11 6.07 -1.30
CA LEU A 32 -2.86 5.14 -0.21
C LEU A 32 -1.61 5.53 0.56
N VAL A 33 -0.53 5.86 -0.14
CA VAL A 33 0.71 6.28 0.52
C VAL A 33 0.45 7.51 1.40
N GLU A 34 -0.26 8.50 0.89
CA GLU A 34 -0.60 9.69 1.67
C GLU A 34 -1.42 9.35 2.91
N ASP A 35 -2.39 8.44 2.76
CA ASP A 35 -3.24 8.02 3.88
C ASP A 35 -2.43 7.27 4.93
N LEU A 36 -1.51 6.41 4.51
CA LEU A 36 -0.61 5.71 5.43
C LEU A 36 0.27 6.71 6.19
N GLU A 37 0.78 7.73 5.52
CA GLU A 37 1.60 8.76 6.16
C GLU A 37 0.83 9.52 7.23
N LEU A 38 -0.41 9.88 6.93
CA LEU A 38 -1.21 10.69 7.83
C LEU A 38 -1.86 9.90 8.96
N ASN A 39 -2.29 8.69 8.67
CA ASN A 39 -3.18 7.96 9.56
C ASN A 39 -2.66 6.59 10.01
N GLY A 40 -1.52 6.16 9.50
CA GLY A 40 -0.88 4.93 9.95
C GLY A 40 -1.30 3.69 9.16
N TYR A 41 -0.84 2.54 9.67
CA TYR A 41 -0.87 1.29 8.91
C TYR A 41 -2.22 0.59 8.87
N GLN A 42 -3.15 0.92 9.75
CA GLN A 42 -4.48 0.31 9.77
C GLN A 42 -5.45 1.12 8.94
N ARG A 43 -5.71 0.63 7.72
CA ARG A 43 -6.52 1.38 6.75
C ARG A 43 -7.86 0.70 6.50
N HIS A 44 -8.66 0.57 7.56
CA HIS A 44 -9.99 -0.05 7.49
C HIS A 44 -10.92 0.64 6.49
N ASN A 45 -10.63 1.87 6.13
CA ASN A 45 -11.39 2.63 5.14
C ASN A 45 -11.06 2.26 3.70
N TRP A 46 -10.08 1.36 3.50
CA TRP A 46 -9.70 0.91 2.16
C TRP A 46 -10.34 -0.43 1.84
N PRO A 47 -10.70 -0.67 0.56
CA PRO A 47 -11.37 -1.93 0.18
C PRO A 47 -10.53 -3.14 0.53
N ASN A 48 -11.17 -4.14 1.11
CA ASN A 48 -10.58 -5.43 1.44
C ASN A 48 -9.33 -5.34 2.31
N PHE A 49 -9.21 -4.25 3.10
CA PHE A 49 -8.11 -4.13 4.05
C PHE A 49 -8.12 -5.31 5.01
N SER A 50 -6.97 -5.94 5.17
CA SER A 50 -6.81 -6.98 6.18
C SER A 50 -5.35 -7.15 6.57
N LYS A 51 -5.17 -7.74 7.74
CA LYS A 51 -3.86 -8.14 8.23
C LYS A 51 -3.58 -9.53 7.67
N LEU A 52 -2.46 -9.68 6.97
CA LEU A 52 -2.06 -10.96 6.40
C LEU A 52 -1.31 -11.82 7.39
N LYS A 53 -0.41 -11.19 8.14
CA LYS A 53 0.33 -11.80 9.24
C LYS A 53 0.96 -10.67 10.06
N ASP A 54 1.75 -11.00 11.07
CA ASP A 54 2.34 -9.97 11.92
C ASP A 54 3.02 -8.91 11.09
N SER A 55 2.65 -7.66 11.32
CA SER A 55 3.20 -6.48 10.66
C SER A 55 3.01 -6.39 9.15
N ILE A 56 2.21 -7.29 8.55
CA ILE A 56 1.95 -7.31 7.11
C ILE A 56 0.47 -7.09 6.86
N TYR A 57 0.18 -6.14 5.99
CA TYR A 57 -1.20 -5.72 5.67
C TYR A 57 -1.38 -5.56 4.18
N HIS A 58 -2.63 -5.59 3.73
CA HIS A 58 -2.93 -5.31 2.33
C HIS A 58 -4.30 -4.65 2.18
N CYS A 59 -4.52 -4.07 1.01
CA CYS A 59 -5.84 -3.62 0.61
C CYS A 59 -5.94 -3.70 -0.92
N HIS A 60 -7.15 -3.56 -1.42
CA HIS A 60 -7.37 -3.46 -2.86
C HIS A 60 -7.29 -2.00 -3.28
N LEU A 61 -6.59 -1.75 -4.39
CA LEU A 61 -6.49 -0.41 -4.98
C LEU A 61 -7.64 -0.16 -5.94
N GLU A 62 -7.88 -1.11 -6.83
CA GLU A 62 -8.96 -1.03 -7.80
C GLU A 62 -9.52 -2.41 -8.04
N LYS A 63 -10.85 -2.49 -8.11
CA LYS A 63 -11.54 -3.71 -8.47
C LYS A 63 -11.68 -3.78 -9.99
N GLY A 64 -11.66 -4.97 -10.51
CA GLY A 64 -11.86 -5.16 -11.93
C GLY A 64 -11.13 -6.37 -12.44
N ARG A 65 -10.81 -6.35 -13.72
CA ARG A 65 -10.07 -7.40 -14.41
C ARG A 65 -8.90 -6.76 -15.13
N PRO A 66 -7.73 -6.72 -14.49
CA PRO A 66 -7.38 -7.33 -13.20
C PRO A 66 -7.76 -6.44 -12.02
N THR A 67 -7.83 -7.08 -10.85
CA THR A 67 -7.92 -6.38 -9.58
C THR A 67 -6.50 -6.02 -9.14
N TYR A 68 -6.29 -4.78 -8.72
CA TYR A 68 -4.99 -4.34 -8.24
C TYR A 68 -4.98 -4.23 -6.73
N VAL A 69 -3.89 -4.64 -6.11
CA VAL A 69 -3.73 -4.66 -4.65
C VAL A 69 -2.40 -4.04 -4.27
N ALA A 70 -2.29 -3.66 -3.00
CA ALA A 70 -1.03 -3.21 -2.41
C ALA A 70 -0.82 -3.93 -1.09
N CYS A 71 0.44 -4.23 -0.81
CA CYS A 71 0.84 -4.86 0.45
C CYS A 71 1.91 -4.01 1.10
N TRP A 72 1.84 -3.90 2.43
CA TRP A 72 2.85 -3.15 3.18
C TRP A 72 3.18 -3.84 4.47
N ARG A 73 4.38 -3.53 4.97
CA ARG A 73 4.83 -3.99 6.29
C ARG A 73 5.12 -2.78 7.16
N VAL A 74 4.88 -2.95 8.44
CA VAL A 74 5.03 -1.86 9.39
C VAL A 74 6.10 -2.17 10.44
N ASN A 75 6.90 -1.16 10.76
CA ASN A 75 7.77 -1.19 11.92
C ASN A 75 7.23 -0.15 12.89
N LYS A 76 6.48 -0.62 13.90
CA LYS A 76 5.82 0.27 14.84
C LYS A 76 6.80 1.06 15.70
N LYS A 77 7.93 0.44 16.01
CA LYS A 77 8.95 1.07 16.85
C LYS A 77 9.57 2.27 16.15
N GLU A 78 9.86 2.12 14.86
CA GLU A 78 10.47 3.17 14.06
C GLU A 78 9.42 4.09 13.41
N LYS A 79 8.16 3.73 13.46
CA LYS A 79 7.07 4.42 12.77
C LYS A 79 7.31 4.52 11.27
N THR A 80 7.74 3.41 10.68
CA THR A 80 7.96 3.31 9.24
C THR A 80 7.05 2.28 8.63
N ILE A 81 6.67 2.53 7.40
CA ILE A 81 5.85 1.62 6.60
C ILE A 81 6.52 1.46 5.24
N GLU A 82 6.69 0.22 4.82
CA GLU A 82 7.24 -0.08 3.50
C GLU A 82 6.17 -0.76 2.66
N VAL A 83 5.77 -0.11 1.57
CA VAL A 83 4.90 -0.74 0.57
C VAL A 83 5.83 -1.56 -0.32
N TYR A 84 5.73 -2.88 -0.22
CA TYR A 84 6.66 -3.78 -0.91
C TYR A 84 6.05 -4.49 -2.09
N TYR A 85 4.74 -4.38 -2.28
CA TYR A 85 4.08 -4.93 -3.46
C TYR A 85 2.95 -4.02 -3.90
N ALA A 86 2.86 -3.80 -5.20
CA ALA A 86 1.71 -3.18 -5.83
C ALA A 86 1.56 -3.81 -7.21
N GLY A 87 0.38 -4.34 -7.49
CA GLY A 87 0.17 -5.04 -8.75
C GLY A 87 -1.12 -5.84 -8.72
N THR A 88 -1.22 -6.82 -9.62
CA THR A 88 -2.42 -7.61 -9.73
C THR A 88 -2.59 -8.53 -8.53
N HIS A 89 -3.84 -8.80 -8.19
CA HIS A 89 -4.19 -9.74 -7.14
C HIS A 89 -3.62 -11.13 -7.41
N GLU A 90 -3.64 -11.54 -8.67
CA GLU A 90 -3.17 -12.88 -9.06
C GLU A 90 -1.70 -13.10 -8.78
N GLN A 91 -0.87 -12.05 -8.86
CA GLN A 91 0.56 -12.16 -8.64
C GLN A 91 0.98 -11.69 -7.24
N ALA A 92 0.02 -11.37 -6.40
CA ALA A 92 0.32 -10.90 -5.05
C ALA A 92 1.02 -12.01 -4.23
N PRO A 93 1.97 -11.63 -3.35
CA PRO A 93 2.77 -12.59 -2.59
C PRO A 93 2.05 -13.13 -1.36
N TYR A 94 0.77 -13.44 -1.50
CA TYR A 94 0.02 -14.04 -0.40
C TYR A 94 -1.05 -14.99 -0.92
#